data_ab350499930d58456f96e33b36e6e00b
#
_entry.id   ab350499930d58456f96e33b36e6e00b
#
_cell.length_a   1.000
_cell.length_b   1.000
_cell.length_c   1.000
_cell.angle_alpha   90.00
_cell.angle_beta   90.00
_cell.angle_gamma   90.00
#
_symmetry.space_group_name_H-M   'P 1'
#
loop_
_entity.id
_entity.type
_entity.pdbx_description
1 polymer ?
#
loop_
_entity_poly.entity_id
_entity_poly.type
_entity_poly.pdbx_seq_one_letter_code
_entity_poly.pdbx_strand_id
1 'polypeptide(L)'
;GKNLDDLFDDMLGDLNWNAVISSKGETRIDHILKHTIPAPNRVSHGVFNGNAVEMVNTAWRNRSAVNAIDGMGCSVYNIPYINAGYESGLTNTGEVLNYVTIITKHGTNELISAFPTNGIYPK
;
A
#
# COMPACT_ATOMS: atom_id res chain seq x y z
N GLY A 1 -5.22 28.24 10.46
CA GLY A 1 -3.88 27.81 10.17
C GLY A 1 -3.75 26.31 10.17
N LYS A 2 -2.67 25.84 9.60
CA LYS A 2 -2.35 24.41 9.58
C LYS A 2 -1.69 24.02 10.89
N ASN A 3 -2.01 22.83 11.39
CA ASN A 3 -1.29 22.27 12.53
C ASN A 3 0.02 21.62 12.04
N LEU A 4 0.82 21.13 13.00
CA LEU A 4 2.12 20.55 12.68
C LEU A 4 2.02 19.29 11.81
N ASP A 5 0.99 18.46 12.03
CA ASP A 5 0.77 17.25 11.25
C ASP A 5 0.47 17.58 9.79
N ASP A 6 -0.34 18.60 9.54
CA ASP A 6 -0.63 19.07 8.18
C ASP A 6 0.63 19.55 7.46
N LEU A 7 1.55 20.20 8.19
CA LEU A 7 2.82 20.64 7.63
C LEU A 7 3.70 19.45 7.24
N PHE A 8 3.73 18.39 8.06
CA PHE A 8 4.48 17.18 7.72
C PHE A 8 3.87 16.48 6.51
N ASP A 9 2.54 16.41 6.42
CA ASP A 9 1.87 15.84 5.25
C ASP A 9 2.20 16.62 3.99
N ASP A 10 2.20 17.95 4.07
CA ASP A 10 2.58 18.81 2.94
C ASP A 10 4.05 18.60 2.54
N MET A 11 4.94 18.39 3.51
CA MET A 11 6.36 18.15 3.25
C MET A 11 6.62 16.83 2.54
N LEU A 12 5.92 15.74 2.94
CA LEU A 12 6.03 14.45 2.29
C LEU A 12 5.29 14.42 0.95
N GLY A 13 4.18 15.17 0.85
CA GLY A 13 3.39 15.23 -0.37
C GLY A 13 2.80 13.91 -0.78
N ASP A 14 2.54 13.77 -2.07
CA ASP A 14 2.02 12.54 -2.65
C ASP A 14 3.11 11.47 -2.72
N LEU A 15 2.69 10.20 -2.86
CA LEU A 15 3.63 9.09 -3.04
C LEU A 15 4.48 9.29 -4.30
N ASN A 16 5.76 8.95 -4.19
CA ASN A 16 6.66 8.91 -5.32
C ASN A 16 6.62 7.51 -5.93
N TRP A 17 6.04 7.40 -7.11
CA TRP A 17 5.86 6.16 -7.87
C TRP A 17 6.99 5.90 -8.88
N ASN A 18 7.96 6.79 -8.99
CA ASN A 18 8.92 6.78 -10.10
C ASN A 18 10.12 5.87 -9.87
N ALA A 19 10.27 5.29 -8.68
CA ALA A 19 11.39 4.40 -8.41
C ALA A 19 11.32 3.13 -9.25
N VAL A 20 12.45 2.73 -9.85
CA VAL A 20 12.58 1.48 -10.59
C VAL A 20 12.97 0.39 -9.60
N ILE A 21 12.27 -0.74 -9.61
CA ILE A 21 12.45 -1.81 -8.62
C ILE A 21 13.25 -3.00 -9.14
N SER A 22 13.53 -3.07 -10.44
CA SER A 22 14.28 -4.18 -11.00
C SER A 22 15.20 -3.75 -12.12
N SER A 23 16.21 -4.57 -12.41
CA SER A 23 17.14 -4.34 -13.54
C SER A 23 16.43 -4.41 -14.89
N LYS A 24 15.23 -4.95 -14.95
CA LYS A 24 14.42 -5.01 -16.18
C LYS A 24 13.61 -3.75 -16.42
N GLY A 25 13.73 -2.74 -15.55
CA GLY A 25 13.00 -1.49 -15.67
C GLY A 25 11.59 -1.53 -15.16
N GLU A 26 11.20 -2.54 -14.39
CA GLU A 26 9.89 -2.59 -13.74
C GLU A 26 9.76 -1.40 -12.78
N THR A 27 8.67 -0.64 -12.91
CA THR A 27 8.38 0.51 -12.03
C THR A 27 7.54 0.09 -10.84
N ARG A 28 7.39 0.98 -9.86
CA ARG A 28 6.48 0.75 -8.72
C ARG A 28 5.05 0.60 -9.19
N ILE A 29 4.63 1.32 -10.21
CA ILE A 29 3.30 1.16 -10.80
C ILE A 29 3.13 -0.26 -11.35
N ASP A 30 4.09 -0.75 -12.12
CA ASP A 30 4.04 -2.11 -12.68
C ASP A 30 3.96 -3.17 -11.57
N HIS A 31 4.75 -3.00 -10.52
CA HIS A 31 4.75 -3.92 -9.38
C HIS A 31 3.38 -3.97 -8.69
N ILE A 32 2.78 -2.81 -8.45
CA ILE A 32 1.50 -2.71 -7.75
C ILE A 32 0.34 -3.22 -8.61
N LEU A 33 0.40 -3.01 -9.93
CA LEU A 33 -0.61 -3.53 -10.84
C LEU A 33 -0.70 -5.06 -10.84
N LYS A 34 0.31 -5.78 -10.35
CA LYS A 34 0.21 -7.22 -10.11
C LYS A 34 -0.90 -7.56 -9.12
N HIS A 35 -1.24 -6.66 -8.21
CA HIS A 35 -2.33 -6.82 -7.25
C HIS A 35 -3.70 -6.45 -7.83
N THR A 36 -3.82 -6.29 -9.13
CA THR A 36 -5.11 -6.21 -9.84
C THR A 36 -5.50 -7.54 -10.48
N ILE A 37 -4.62 -8.55 -10.40
CA ILE A 37 -4.80 -9.86 -11.00
C ILE A 37 -4.73 -10.93 -9.90
N PRO A 38 -5.70 -11.86 -9.82
CA PRO A 38 -5.65 -12.94 -8.84
C PRO A 38 -4.39 -13.81 -8.98
N ALA A 39 -3.89 -14.29 -7.85
CA ALA A 39 -2.75 -15.20 -7.82
C ALA A 39 -3.08 -16.40 -6.91
N PRO A 40 -3.91 -17.35 -7.39
CA PRO A 40 -4.42 -18.43 -6.56
C PRO A 40 -3.38 -19.46 -6.16
N ASN A 41 -2.20 -19.45 -6.77
CA ASN A 41 -1.09 -20.33 -6.40
C ASN A 41 -0.18 -19.76 -5.32
N ARG A 42 -0.41 -18.53 -4.89
CA ARG A 42 0.32 -17.94 -3.74
C ARG A 42 -0.43 -18.25 -2.44
N VAL A 43 0.31 -18.27 -1.33
CA VAL A 43 -0.29 -18.48 -0.01
C VAL A 43 -1.24 -17.33 0.32
N SER A 44 -0.83 -16.10 0.03
CA SER A 44 -1.64 -14.91 0.24
C SER A 44 -1.38 -13.92 -0.88
N HIS A 45 -2.44 -13.36 -1.44
CA HIS A 45 -2.34 -12.34 -2.49
C HIS A 45 -3.62 -11.50 -2.56
N GLY A 46 -3.56 -10.30 -2.02
CA GLY A 46 -4.70 -9.35 -2.08
C GLY A 46 -4.85 -8.73 -3.45
N VAL A 47 -6.08 -8.63 -3.93
CA VAL A 47 -6.43 -8.03 -5.21
C VAL A 47 -7.30 -6.79 -4.96
N PHE A 48 -6.92 -5.66 -5.55
CA PHE A 48 -7.70 -4.43 -5.43
C PHE A 48 -9.06 -4.54 -6.11
N ASN A 49 -10.09 -3.97 -5.49
CA ASN A 49 -11.46 -3.92 -6.02
C ASN A 49 -11.72 -2.75 -6.96
N GLY A 50 -10.71 -2.04 -7.41
CA GLY A 50 -10.88 -0.90 -8.27
C GLY A 50 -9.55 -0.45 -8.87
N ASN A 51 -9.46 0.83 -9.22
CA ASN A 51 -8.21 1.39 -9.74
C ASN A 51 -7.16 1.44 -8.64
N ALA A 52 -6.16 0.58 -8.73
CA ALA A 52 -5.14 0.41 -7.71
C ALA A 52 -4.38 1.72 -7.44
N VAL A 53 -4.00 2.46 -8.48
CA VAL A 53 -3.25 3.70 -8.33
C VAL A 53 -4.07 4.75 -7.58
N GLU A 54 -5.34 4.95 -7.95
CA GLU A 54 -6.23 5.87 -7.25
C GLU A 54 -6.45 5.46 -5.80
N MET A 55 -6.70 4.17 -5.57
CA MET A 55 -6.95 3.65 -4.22
C MET A 55 -5.74 3.86 -3.32
N VAL A 56 -4.55 3.57 -3.82
CA VAL A 56 -3.31 3.75 -3.06
C VAL A 56 -3.06 5.23 -2.77
N ASN A 57 -3.26 6.12 -3.74
CA ASN A 57 -3.10 7.56 -3.53
C ASN A 57 -4.13 8.11 -2.53
N THR A 58 -5.38 7.64 -2.60
CA THR A 58 -6.42 8.02 -1.65
C THR A 58 -6.07 7.54 -0.23
N ALA A 59 -5.63 6.29 -0.10
CA ALA A 59 -5.19 5.75 1.18
C ALA A 59 -4.02 6.57 1.75
N TRP A 60 -3.05 6.89 0.92
CA TRP A 60 -1.89 7.69 1.34
C TRP A 60 -2.30 9.03 1.95
N ARG A 61 -3.31 9.69 1.39
CA ARG A 61 -3.80 10.95 1.92
C ARG A 61 -4.42 10.82 3.31
N ASN A 62 -4.81 9.61 3.70
CA ASN A 62 -5.40 9.29 5.00
C ASN A 62 -4.39 8.64 5.97
N ARG A 63 -3.10 8.67 5.67
CA ARG A 63 -2.07 8.00 6.48
C ARG A 63 -1.94 8.54 7.89
N SER A 64 -2.38 9.76 8.12
CA SER A 64 -2.37 10.36 9.47
C SER A 64 -3.31 9.64 10.45
N ALA A 65 -4.26 8.85 9.94
CA ALA A 65 -5.16 8.07 10.79
C ALA A 65 -4.47 6.87 11.48
N VAL A 66 -3.26 6.52 11.06
CA VAL A 66 -2.53 5.36 11.57
C VAL A 66 -1.09 5.74 11.89
N ASN A 67 -0.46 4.93 12.75
CA ASN A 67 0.96 5.05 13.02
C ASN A 67 1.74 4.11 12.10
N ALA A 68 2.79 4.62 11.48
CA ALA A 68 3.68 3.79 10.67
C ALA A 68 4.41 2.78 11.55
N ILE A 69 4.58 1.58 11.03
CA ILE A 69 5.41 0.55 11.65
C ILE A 69 6.76 0.59 10.96
N ASP A 70 7.80 0.98 11.70
CA ASP A 70 9.14 1.10 11.14
C ASP A 70 9.94 -0.19 11.36
N GLY A 71 10.67 -0.60 10.34
CA GLY A 71 11.56 -1.75 10.44
C GLY A 71 12.20 -2.09 9.10
N MET A 72 13.41 -2.66 9.14
CA MET A 72 14.14 -3.12 7.96
C MET A 72 14.30 -2.05 6.87
N GLY A 73 14.46 -0.79 7.27
CA GLY A 73 14.62 0.32 6.34
C GLY A 73 13.33 0.78 5.66
N CYS A 74 12.18 0.33 6.15
CA CYS A 74 10.86 0.65 5.58
C CYS A 74 9.93 1.24 6.62
N SER A 75 8.93 1.98 6.14
CA SER A 75 7.78 2.40 6.93
C SER A 75 6.54 1.71 6.36
N VAL A 76 5.72 1.08 7.22
CA VAL A 76 4.52 0.34 6.81
C VAL A 76 3.29 1.05 7.36
N TYR A 77 2.35 1.36 6.49
CA TYR A 77 1.08 2.00 6.83
C TYR A 77 -0.07 1.06 6.50
N ASN A 78 -0.80 0.60 7.52
CA ASN A 78 -2.01 -0.20 7.35
C ASN A 78 -3.22 0.74 7.45
N ILE A 79 -3.70 1.24 6.33
CA ILE A 79 -4.67 2.33 6.27
C ILE A 79 -6.07 1.77 6.03
N PRO A 80 -7.05 2.05 6.91
CA PRO A 80 -8.42 1.59 6.70
C PRO A 80 -8.99 2.07 5.37
N TYR A 81 -9.57 1.15 4.61
CA TYR A 81 -10.18 1.42 3.32
C TYR A 81 -11.22 0.35 3.05
N ILE A 82 -12.50 0.66 3.27
CA ILE A 82 -13.60 -0.30 3.17
C ILE A 82 -13.66 -0.89 1.76
N ASN A 83 -13.73 -2.22 1.67
CA ASN A 83 -13.75 -2.95 0.40
C ASN A 83 -12.55 -2.65 -0.48
N ALA A 84 -11.37 -2.52 0.13
CA ALA A 84 -10.14 -2.28 -0.62
C ALA A 84 -9.86 -3.42 -1.62
N GLY A 85 -10.17 -4.64 -1.25
CA GLY A 85 -9.92 -5.77 -2.12
C GLY A 85 -10.41 -7.09 -1.54
N TYR A 86 -9.90 -8.17 -2.10
CA TYR A 86 -10.20 -9.53 -1.63
C TYR A 86 -8.95 -10.40 -1.70
N GLU A 87 -8.93 -11.44 -0.86
CA GLU A 87 -7.86 -12.43 -0.87
C GLU A 87 -8.06 -13.40 -2.04
N SER A 88 -7.05 -13.57 -2.88
CA SER A 88 -7.07 -14.50 -4.01
C SER A 88 -6.15 -15.70 -3.83
N GLY A 89 -5.33 -15.72 -2.79
CA GLY A 89 -4.38 -16.79 -2.51
C GLY A 89 -5.03 -18.06 -1.98
N LEU A 90 -4.19 -19.01 -1.58
CA LEU A 90 -4.65 -20.30 -1.05
C LEU A 90 -5.28 -20.19 0.33
N THR A 91 -4.81 -19.25 1.15
CA THR A 91 -5.30 -19.03 2.51
C THR A 91 -6.38 -17.97 2.49
N ASN A 92 -7.55 -18.27 3.06
CA ASN A 92 -8.68 -17.34 3.19
C ASN A 92 -9.17 -16.78 1.85
N THR A 93 -9.13 -17.57 0.79
CA THR A 93 -9.60 -17.15 -0.54
C THR A 93 -11.00 -16.56 -0.49
N GLY A 94 -11.16 -15.37 -1.05
CA GLY A 94 -12.44 -14.65 -1.09
C GLY A 94 -12.70 -13.75 0.11
N GLU A 95 -11.81 -13.73 1.12
CA GLU A 95 -11.96 -12.83 2.26
C GLU A 95 -11.93 -11.37 1.80
N VAL A 96 -12.88 -10.56 2.28
CA VAL A 96 -12.90 -9.13 2.01
C VAL A 96 -11.78 -8.45 2.80
N LEU A 97 -11.02 -7.60 2.13
CA LEU A 97 -9.91 -6.86 2.71
C LEU A 97 -10.29 -5.39 2.82
N ASN A 98 -10.22 -4.85 4.02
CA ASN A 98 -10.70 -3.49 4.34
C ASN A 98 -9.58 -2.53 4.70
N TYR A 99 -8.36 -2.81 4.26
CA TYR A 99 -7.19 -1.98 4.46
C TYR A 99 -6.35 -1.92 3.20
N VAL A 100 -5.71 -0.78 2.98
CA VAL A 100 -4.61 -0.68 2.01
C VAL A 100 -3.32 -0.57 2.80
N THR A 101 -2.42 -1.51 2.61
CA THR A 101 -1.10 -1.47 3.21
C THR A 101 -0.14 -0.81 2.23
N ILE A 102 0.54 0.23 2.68
CA ILE A 102 1.52 0.97 1.87
C ILE A 102 2.87 0.84 2.55
N ILE A 103 3.88 0.45 1.78
CA ILE A 103 5.26 0.33 2.24
C ILE A 103 6.09 1.37 1.51
N THR A 104 6.79 2.22 2.26
CA THR A 104 7.70 3.22 1.72
C THR A 104 9.09 3.01 2.28
N LYS A 105 10.09 3.64 1.65
CA LYS A 105 11.41 3.78 2.25
C LYS A 105 11.26 4.58 3.55
N HIS A 106 11.93 4.14 4.61
CA HIS A 106 11.77 4.68 5.95
C HIS A 106 11.76 6.21 5.98
N GLY A 107 10.68 6.76 6.55
CA GLY A 107 10.53 8.20 6.74
C GLY A 107 10.35 9.02 5.46
N THR A 108 10.05 8.39 4.32
CA THR A 108 9.91 9.07 3.03
C THR A 108 8.58 8.76 2.37
N ASN A 109 8.29 9.42 1.24
CA ASN A 109 7.15 9.12 0.37
C ASN A 109 7.53 8.20 -0.80
N GLU A 110 8.74 7.66 -0.81
CA GLU A 110 9.18 6.77 -1.87
C GLU A 110 8.51 5.42 -1.75
N LEU A 111 7.61 5.12 -2.67
CA LEU A 111 6.80 3.91 -2.65
C LEU A 111 7.63 2.68 -2.98
N ILE A 112 7.53 1.66 -2.11
CA ILE A 112 8.14 0.35 -2.35
C ILE A 112 7.08 -0.63 -2.80
N SER A 113 5.95 -0.70 -2.11
CA SER A 113 4.85 -1.60 -2.46
C SER A 113 3.55 -1.12 -1.84
N ALA A 114 2.42 -1.58 -2.38
CA ALA A 114 1.11 -1.38 -1.78
C ALA A 114 0.18 -2.50 -2.22
N PHE A 115 -0.68 -2.94 -1.31
CA PHE A 115 -1.62 -4.02 -1.59
C PHE A 115 -2.74 -4.03 -0.55
N PRO A 116 -3.92 -4.60 -0.90
CA PRO A 116 -4.99 -4.75 0.08
C PRO A 116 -4.64 -5.80 1.12
N THR A 117 -5.02 -5.57 2.38
CA THR A 117 -4.80 -6.50 3.48
C THR A 117 -5.96 -6.46 4.47
N ASN A 118 -5.86 -7.29 5.52
CA ASN A 118 -6.77 -7.27 6.65
C ASN A 118 -6.30 -6.32 7.78
N GLY A 119 -5.30 -5.50 7.53
CA GLY A 119 -4.77 -4.55 8.51
C GLY A 119 -3.69 -5.11 9.43
N ILE A 120 -3.32 -6.38 9.26
CA ILE A 120 -2.31 -7.06 10.08
C ILE A 120 -1.08 -7.36 9.20
N TYR A 121 -0.31 -6.33 8.94
CA TYR A 121 0.92 -6.46 8.16
C TYR A 121 2.02 -5.58 8.78
N PRO A 122 3.27 -6.04 8.90
CA PRO A 122 3.70 -7.44 8.71
C PRO A 122 3.12 -8.37 9.79
N LYS A 123 2.96 -9.60 9.41
CA LYS A 123 2.49 -10.64 10.35
C LYS A 123 3.57 -11.08 11.29
#